data_95885c20b223a6adf8e5d7488b935826
#
_entry.id   95885c20b223a6adf8e5d7488b935826
#
_cell.length_a   1.000
_cell.length_b   1.000
_cell.length_c   1.000
_cell.angle_alpha   90.00
_cell.angle_beta   90.00
_cell.angle_gamma   90.00
#
_symmetry.space_group_name_H-M   'P 1'
#
loop_
_entity.id
_entity.type
_entity.pdbx_description
1 polymer ?
#
loop_
_entity_poly.entity_id
_entity_poly.type
_entity_poly.pdbx_seq_one_letter_code
_entity_poly.pdbx_strand_id
1 'polypeptide(L)'
;MLQNLYVKNLALIDETEVEFGEGLNILTGETGAGKSILLGSVTLALGGKYNAQMLRNGAKSGLVELTFYIKEEKILKKLEALDIYPEDGYLTLSRRLLEGRSVSKINGETVNMSVLKDVASLLIDIHGQHDNQTLLHRKNHLTLLDLYGKEQTDPLKEKMASCYQEWKAVCKKVEQSSLDEESRRRELSLAEFEVNEIEEAALKEGEDELLEEQYRKMTDSRKLTEGVAEAYQYTAEDERGNASDYLSRAIRSLQEAASFDEKGSQLYDQIVVIDSLLNDFNRDLAEYAKSFEYSEEEFSEVESRLNELNHLKAKYGNTVSDILAYCEEKRQRLSELEDYDSFMQELLEKQKKAEKQMEKAAMKLHEVREQNAVKFAEEIVHQMSELNFLDARFEIRLTEAKSYSAQGKDDAEFYLSVNPGEPVRPLGDVASGGELSRIMLAIKTVLADEEDTPTLIFDEIDSGISGITAGRVGERLQLIGKSRQVICITHLSQIAAAADVHFCIHKEAEDNSVRTQIERLDQEDSVAELARLLGGANVTDGIIDSAREMKELAKREK
;
A
#
# COMPACT_ATOMS: atom_id res chain seq x y z
N MET A 1 2.73 0.56 -23.90
CA MET A 1 3.90 0.75 -24.80
C MET A 1 4.42 2.18 -24.75
N LEU A 2 5.72 2.39 -24.93
CA LEU A 2 6.34 3.72 -25.02
C LEU A 2 5.95 4.39 -26.34
N GLN A 3 5.26 5.52 -26.28
CA GLN A 3 4.84 6.27 -27.46
C GLN A 3 5.86 7.34 -27.83
N ASN A 4 6.33 8.09 -26.82
CA ASN A 4 7.15 9.25 -27.06
C ASN A 4 8.31 9.33 -26.06
N LEU A 5 9.47 9.71 -26.53
CA LEU A 5 10.62 10.12 -25.74
C LEU A 5 10.99 11.56 -26.10
N TYR A 6 10.88 12.46 -25.15
CA TYR A 6 11.35 13.84 -25.29
C TYR A 6 12.56 14.09 -24.39
N VAL A 7 13.62 14.64 -24.98
CA VAL A 7 14.87 14.94 -24.28
C VAL A 7 15.29 16.37 -24.59
N LYS A 8 15.64 17.12 -23.53
CA LYS A 8 16.13 18.50 -23.66
C LYS A 8 17.34 18.76 -22.77
N ASN A 9 18.37 19.37 -23.33
CA ASN A 9 19.59 19.79 -22.65
C ASN A 9 20.34 18.64 -21.94
N LEU A 10 20.47 17.49 -22.57
CA LEU A 10 21.15 16.33 -22.02
C LEU A 10 22.38 15.95 -22.86
N ALA A 11 23.55 16.00 -22.28
CA ALA A 11 24.84 15.69 -22.92
C ALA A 11 24.99 16.39 -24.30
N LEU A 12 24.98 15.64 -25.40
CA LEU A 12 25.06 16.17 -26.78
C LEU A 12 23.67 16.46 -27.39
N ILE A 13 22.59 16.15 -26.70
CA ILE A 13 21.22 16.42 -27.18
C ILE A 13 20.84 17.82 -26.69
N ASP A 14 20.49 18.70 -27.62
CA ASP A 14 19.89 20.00 -27.35
C ASP A 14 18.40 19.83 -27.06
N GLU A 15 17.69 19.38 -28.09
CA GLU A 15 16.28 19.03 -28.01
C GLU A 15 16.00 17.94 -29.05
N THR A 16 15.34 16.86 -28.64
CA THR A 16 14.93 15.81 -29.58
C THR A 16 13.63 15.16 -29.07
N GLU A 17 12.82 14.75 -30.01
CA GLU A 17 11.59 14.03 -29.80
C GLU A 17 11.55 12.81 -30.69
N VAL A 18 11.20 11.66 -30.15
CA VAL A 18 11.15 10.38 -30.85
C VAL A 18 9.82 9.72 -30.62
N GLU A 19 9.03 9.51 -31.65
CA GLU A 19 7.78 8.77 -31.62
C GLU A 19 8.01 7.31 -32.03
N PHE A 20 7.88 6.39 -31.08
CA PHE A 20 8.03 4.96 -31.31
C PHE A 20 6.74 4.33 -31.84
N GLY A 21 6.90 3.31 -32.71
CA GLY A 21 5.79 2.52 -33.21
C GLY A 21 5.55 1.24 -32.42
N GLU A 22 4.50 0.52 -32.80
CA GLU A 22 4.29 -0.85 -32.36
C GLU A 22 5.33 -1.79 -33.00
N GLY A 23 5.54 -2.99 -32.41
CA GLY A 23 6.47 -3.99 -32.92
C GLY A 23 7.93 -3.68 -32.66
N LEU A 24 8.79 -4.02 -33.61
CA LEU A 24 10.24 -3.90 -33.50
C LEU A 24 10.73 -2.54 -34.02
N ASN A 25 11.16 -1.69 -33.11
CA ASN A 25 11.79 -0.39 -33.38
C ASN A 25 13.31 -0.55 -33.34
N ILE A 26 13.98 -0.27 -34.43
CA ILE A 26 15.45 -0.37 -34.52
C ILE A 26 16.05 1.01 -34.65
N LEU A 27 17.10 1.25 -33.86
CA LEU A 27 17.91 2.47 -33.93
C LEU A 27 19.31 2.12 -34.43
N THR A 28 19.66 2.63 -35.61
CA THR A 28 21.01 2.56 -36.19
C THR A 28 21.71 3.90 -36.07
N GLY A 29 22.95 3.98 -36.50
CA GLY A 29 23.72 5.21 -36.55
C GLY A 29 25.19 4.99 -36.21
N GLU A 30 26.00 6.04 -36.29
CA GLU A 30 27.44 5.98 -36.02
C GLU A 30 27.76 5.64 -34.56
N THR A 31 28.83 4.84 -34.38
CA THR A 31 29.34 4.46 -33.04
C THR A 31 29.85 5.70 -32.29
N GLY A 32 29.43 5.83 -31.03
CA GLY A 32 29.84 6.90 -30.11
C GLY A 32 28.65 7.64 -29.53
N ALA A 33 28.76 8.47 -28.63
CA ALA A 33 27.87 9.27 -27.79
C ALA A 33 26.32 9.31 -28.04
N GLY A 34 25.80 9.19 -29.28
CA GLY A 34 24.36 9.37 -29.54
C GLY A 34 23.45 8.23 -29.00
N LYS A 35 23.82 6.97 -29.29
CA LYS A 35 23.06 5.79 -28.87
C LYS A 35 23.04 5.63 -27.35
N SER A 36 24.20 5.70 -26.71
CA SER A 36 24.35 5.61 -25.27
C SER A 36 23.70 6.78 -24.52
N ILE A 37 23.65 7.98 -25.14
CA ILE A 37 22.98 9.14 -24.54
C ILE A 37 21.45 8.93 -24.54
N LEU A 38 20.90 8.41 -25.64
CA LEU A 38 19.47 8.13 -25.72
C LEU A 38 19.06 7.12 -24.66
N LEU A 39 19.77 5.98 -24.57
CA LEU A 39 19.49 4.96 -23.57
C LEU A 39 19.70 5.49 -22.15
N GLY A 40 20.78 6.26 -21.94
CA GLY A 40 21.03 6.94 -20.67
C GLY A 40 19.92 7.92 -20.30
N SER A 41 19.28 8.56 -21.29
CA SER A 41 18.11 9.43 -21.08
C SER A 41 16.90 8.62 -20.60
N VAL A 42 16.61 7.50 -21.26
CA VAL A 42 15.52 6.60 -20.86
C VAL A 42 15.78 6.08 -19.44
N THR A 43 16.96 5.51 -19.20
CA THR A 43 17.37 5.02 -17.87
C THR A 43 17.23 6.10 -16.80
N LEU A 44 17.64 7.32 -17.12
CA LEU A 44 17.52 8.45 -16.20
C LEU A 44 16.06 8.76 -15.87
N ALA A 45 15.16 8.80 -16.86
CA ALA A 45 13.75 9.04 -16.65
C ALA A 45 13.08 7.95 -15.79
N LEU A 46 13.54 6.70 -15.91
CA LEU A 46 13.08 5.55 -15.13
C LEU A 46 13.66 5.47 -13.70
N GLY A 47 14.44 6.46 -13.27
CA GLY A 47 14.97 6.51 -11.91
C GLY A 47 16.43 6.09 -11.77
N GLY A 48 17.18 6.03 -12.88
CA GLY A 48 18.62 5.80 -12.88
C GLY A 48 19.41 6.90 -12.14
N LYS A 49 20.66 6.62 -11.80
CA LYS A 49 21.51 7.58 -11.06
C LYS A 49 21.77 8.83 -11.90
N TYR A 50 21.49 9.99 -11.33
CA TYR A 50 21.84 11.28 -11.94
C TYR A 50 23.31 11.62 -11.64
N ASN A 51 24.04 11.97 -12.71
CA ASN A 51 25.37 12.57 -12.63
C ASN A 51 25.30 13.98 -13.25
N ALA A 52 25.85 14.98 -12.56
CA ALA A 52 25.87 16.36 -13.01
C ALA A 52 26.51 16.53 -14.40
N GLN A 53 27.42 15.64 -14.81
CA GLN A 53 28.06 15.60 -16.12
C GLN A 53 27.07 15.26 -17.27
N MET A 54 25.89 14.73 -16.96
CA MET A 54 24.85 14.44 -17.96
C MET A 54 24.12 15.70 -18.42
N LEU A 55 24.17 16.79 -17.67
CA LEU A 55 23.61 18.06 -18.10
C LEU A 55 24.51 18.69 -19.18
N ARG A 56 23.89 19.21 -20.23
CA ARG A 56 24.59 19.89 -21.33
C ARG A 56 25.37 21.11 -20.79
N ASN A 57 26.60 21.28 -21.25
CA ASN A 57 27.43 22.42 -20.85
C ASN A 57 26.73 23.75 -21.12
N GLY A 58 26.62 24.60 -20.07
CA GLY A 58 25.94 25.90 -20.15
C GLY A 58 24.43 25.86 -19.95
N ALA A 59 23.80 24.69 -19.86
CA ALA A 59 22.38 24.58 -19.60
C ALA A 59 22.07 24.67 -18.08
N LYS A 60 21.08 25.47 -17.71
CA LYS A 60 20.63 25.61 -16.31
C LYS A 60 19.74 24.44 -15.86
N SER A 61 19.12 23.76 -16.79
CA SER A 61 18.27 22.58 -16.50
C SER A 61 18.17 21.68 -17.73
N GLY A 62 17.99 20.38 -17.50
CA GLY A 62 17.65 19.39 -18.49
C GLY A 62 16.30 18.76 -18.18
N LEU A 63 15.68 18.14 -19.19
CA LEU A 63 14.41 17.44 -19.06
C LEU A 63 14.44 16.17 -19.88
N VAL A 64 13.92 15.08 -19.30
CA VAL A 64 13.60 13.85 -20.03
C VAL A 64 12.16 13.48 -19.68
N GLU A 65 11.37 13.18 -20.70
CA GLU A 65 9.98 12.73 -20.57
C GLU A 65 9.75 11.48 -21.41
N LEU A 66 9.08 10.50 -20.81
CA LEU A 66 8.64 9.26 -21.44
C LEU A 66 7.13 9.21 -21.35
N THR A 67 6.45 9.16 -22.48
CA THR A 67 4.99 9.03 -22.54
C THR A 67 4.63 7.62 -22.98
N PHE A 68 3.90 6.92 -22.12
CA PHE A 68 3.42 5.55 -22.36
C PHE A 68 1.93 5.56 -22.65
N TYR A 69 1.52 4.70 -23.58
CA TYR A 69 0.11 4.39 -23.80
C TYR A 69 -0.20 3.00 -23.24
N ILE A 70 -1.18 2.90 -22.34
CA ILE A 70 -1.49 1.70 -21.56
C ILE A 70 -2.87 1.20 -21.95
N LYS A 71 -2.93 -0.02 -22.51
CA LYS A 71 -4.17 -0.69 -22.93
C LYS A 71 -4.57 -1.83 -21.99
N GLU A 72 -3.59 -2.45 -21.33
CA GLU A 72 -3.76 -3.67 -20.58
C GLU A 72 -4.40 -3.41 -19.20
N GLU A 73 -5.59 -3.98 -18.96
CA GLU A 73 -6.29 -3.85 -17.67
C GLU A 73 -5.45 -4.32 -16.47
N LYS A 74 -4.59 -5.31 -16.65
CA LYS A 74 -3.72 -5.81 -15.58
C LYS A 74 -2.73 -4.75 -15.11
N ILE A 75 -2.15 -3.99 -16.05
CA ILE A 75 -1.23 -2.89 -15.73
C ILE A 75 -1.99 -1.75 -15.07
N LEU A 76 -3.18 -1.41 -15.57
CA LEU A 76 -4.04 -0.38 -14.98
C LEU A 76 -4.34 -0.69 -13.50
N LYS A 77 -4.74 -1.93 -13.17
CA LYS A 77 -4.99 -2.35 -11.78
C LYS A 77 -3.75 -2.26 -10.89
N LYS A 78 -2.56 -2.58 -11.44
CA LYS A 78 -1.30 -2.46 -10.70
C LYS A 78 -0.93 -0.98 -10.44
N LEU A 79 -1.22 -0.09 -11.39
CA LEU A 79 -1.01 1.35 -11.25
C LEU A 79 -2.00 1.97 -10.25
N GLU A 80 -3.28 1.57 -10.29
CA GLU A 80 -4.29 1.97 -9.30
C GLU A 80 -3.88 1.61 -7.87
N ALA A 81 -3.26 0.43 -7.68
CA ALA A 81 -2.73 0.01 -6.38
C ALA A 81 -1.57 0.89 -5.87
N LEU A 82 -0.92 1.67 -6.76
CA LEU A 82 0.10 2.67 -6.46
C LEU A 82 -0.47 4.10 -6.42
N ASP A 83 -1.79 4.25 -6.53
CA ASP A 83 -2.50 5.53 -6.60
C ASP A 83 -2.11 6.38 -7.82
N ILE A 84 -1.82 5.70 -8.95
CA ILE A 84 -1.44 6.31 -10.23
C ILE A 84 -2.51 6.02 -11.28
N TYR A 85 -3.03 7.09 -11.89
CA TYR A 85 -4.12 7.01 -12.87
C TYR A 85 -3.66 7.59 -14.20
N PRO A 86 -3.62 6.79 -15.29
CA PRO A 86 -3.38 7.31 -16.64
C PRO A 86 -4.51 8.24 -17.12
N GLU A 87 -4.16 9.33 -17.79
CA GLU A 87 -5.10 10.25 -18.41
C GLU A 87 -5.38 9.82 -19.86
N ASP A 88 -6.60 9.46 -20.19
CA ASP A 88 -7.00 8.93 -21.52
C ASP A 88 -6.13 7.74 -21.99
N GLY A 89 -5.60 6.94 -21.05
CA GLY A 89 -4.70 5.84 -21.31
C GLY A 89 -3.22 6.25 -21.43
N TYR A 90 -2.89 7.52 -21.28
CA TYR A 90 -1.51 8.01 -21.33
C TYR A 90 -0.94 8.21 -19.92
N LEU A 91 0.32 7.82 -19.76
CA LEU A 91 1.09 8.05 -18.55
C LEU A 91 2.45 8.66 -18.91
N THR A 92 2.75 9.83 -18.35
CA THR A 92 4.02 10.53 -18.59
C THR A 92 4.92 10.44 -17.36
N LEU A 93 6.09 9.83 -17.54
CA LEU A 93 7.18 9.84 -16.56
C LEU A 93 8.17 10.92 -16.97
N SER A 94 8.42 11.90 -16.10
CA SER A 94 9.36 12.97 -16.42
C SER A 94 10.39 13.16 -15.31
N ARG A 95 11.60 13.53 -15.72
CA ARG A 95 12.67 13.88 -14.82
C ARG A 95 13.35 15.17 -15.23
N ARG A 96 13.19 16.18 -14.37
CA ARG A 96 13.85 17.47 -14.55
C ARG A 96 15.17 17.48 -13.78
N LEU A 97 16.22 17.80 -14.49
CA LEU A 97 17.57 17.89 -13.98
C LEU A 97 17.92 19.33 -13.66
N LEU A 98 18.50 19.54 -12.50
CA LEU A 98 18.98 20.84 -12.03
C LEU A 98 20.39 20.65 -11.52
N GLU A 99 21.13 21.72 -11.33
CA GLU A 99 22.47 21.65 -10.79
C GLU A 99 22.47 20.98 -9.38
N GLY A 100 23.06 19.80 -9.29
CA GLY A 100 23.17 19.00 -8.05
C GLY A 100 21.93 18.26 -7.58
N ARG A 101 20.76 18.37 -8.27
CA ARG A 101 19.53 17.66 -7.90
C ARG A 101 18.65 17.31 -9.11
N SER A 102 17.76 16.36 -8.93
CA SER A 102 16.72 16.06 -9.92
C SER A 102 15.35 15.97 -9.27
N VAL A 103 14.32 16.29 -10.05
CA VAL A 103 12.91 16.19 -9.63
C VAL A 103 12.22 15.22 -10.57
N SER A 104 11.58 14.20 -10.00
CA SER A 104 10.80 13.20 -10.73
C SER A 104 9.32 13.49 -10.64
N LYS A 105 8.62 13.32 -11.74
CA LYS A 105 7.17 13.53 -11.82
C LYS A 105 6.49 12.41 -12.61
N ILE A 106 5.25 12.11 -12.23
CA ILE A 106 4.33 11.25 -12.98
C ILE A 106 3.08 12.09 -13.26
N ASN A 107 2.66 12.21 -14.52
CA ASN A 107 1.55 13.08 -14.97
C ASN A 107 1.64 14.50 -14.41
N GLY A 108 2.85 15.06 -14.32
CA GLY A 108 3.08 16.41 -13.78
C GLY A 108 3.17 16.50 -12.25
N GLU A 109 2.77 15.49 -11.50
CA GLU A 109 2.85 15.42 -10.05
C GLU A 109 4.23 14.94 -9.57
N THR A 110 4.77 15.56 -8.53
CA THR A 110 6.08 15.19 -7.99
C THR A 110 5.97 13.92 -7.16
N VAL A 111 6.79 12.93 -7.51
CA VAL A 111 6.83 11.64 -6.82
C VAL A 111 8.21 11.34 -6.24
N ASN A 112 8.25 10.46 -5.24
CA ASN A 112 9.53 9.95 -4.74
C ASN A 112 10.15 8.92 -5.72
N MET A 113 11.44 8.64 -5.55
CA MET A 113 12.20 7.76 -6.46
C MET A 113 11.74 6.30 -6.39
N SER A 114 11.20 5.84 -5.27
CA SER A 114 10.69 4.47 -5.14
C SER A 114 9.46 4.28 -6.01
N VAL A 115 8.47 5.16 -5.87
CA VAL A 115 7.23 5.11 -6.67
C VAL A 115 7.54 5.21 -8.17
N LEU A 116 8.46 6.12 -8.57
CA LEU A 116 8.87 6.21 -9.97
C LEU A 116 9.43 4.87 -10.49
N LYS A 117 10.31 4.22 -9.73
CA LYS A 117 10.90 2.93 -10.11
C LYS A 117 9.87 1.80 -10.14
N ASP A 118 8.96 1.76 -9.18
CA ASP A 118 7.91 0.76 -9.12
C ASP A 118 6.99 0.89 -10.36
N VAL A 119 6.58 2.10 -10.70
CA VAL A 119 5.79 2.37 -11.91
C VAL A 119 6.58 2.05 -13.18
N ALA A 120 7.85 2.48 -13.25
CA ALA A 120 8.71 2.22 -14.41
C ALA A 120 8.87 0.73 -14.70
N SER A 121 9.04 -0.09 -13.66
CA SER A 121 9.19 -1.55 -13.79
C SER A 121 7.95 -2.26 -14.36
N LEU A 122 6.77 -1.65 -14.24
CA LEU A 122 5.54 -2.18 -14.86
C LEU A 122 5.43 -1.89 -16.35
N LEU A 123 6.15 -0.87 -16.84
CA LEU A 123 5.97 -0.32 -18.18
C LEU A 123 7.09 -0.68 -19.15
N ILE A 124 8.30 -0.85 -18.66
CA ILE A 124 9.49 -1.00 -19.50
C ILE A 124 10.58 -1.80 -18.79
N ASP A 125 11.23 -2.67 -19.55
CA ASP A 125 12.41 -3.42 -19.09
C ASP A 125 13.58 -3.16 -20.06
N ILE A 126 14.77 -2.87 -19.50
CA ILE A 126 15.97 -2.53 -20.26
C ILE A 126 17.01 -3.63 -20.08
N HIS A 127 17.59 -4.09 -21.18
CA HIS A 127 18.61 -5.13 -21.22
C HIS A 127 19.91 -4.58 -21.85
N GLY A 128 20.90 -4.24 -21.02
CA GLY A 128 22.18 -3.67 -21.46
C GLY A 128 23.24 -3.67 -20.36
N GLN A 129 24.42 -3.12 -20.66
CA GLN A 129 25.61 -3.20 -19.80
C GLN A 129 25.50 -2.41 -18.47
N HIS A 130 24.60 -1.45 -18.36
CA HIS A 130 24.62 -0.41 -17.33
C HIS A 130 23.37 -0.37 -16.43
N ASP A 131 22.40 -1.28 -16.60
CA ASP A 131 21.15 -1.20 -15.86
C ASP A 131 20.92 -2.34 -14.86
N ASN A 132 20.03 -2.06 -13.91
CA ASN A 132 19.53 -2.99 -12.91
C ASN A 132 18.83 -4.17 -13.61
N GLN A 133 19.62 -5.12 -14.08
CA GLN A 133 19.12 -6.33 -14.73
C GLN A 133 18.33 -7.13 -13.71
N THR A 134 17.03 -6.94 -13.71
CA THR A 134 16.07 -7.62 -12.83
C THR A 134 16.29 -9.13 -12.85
N LEU A 135 16.69 -9.66 -14.01
CA LEU A 135 17.01 -11.08 -14.24
C LEU A 135 18.30 -11.55 -13.58
N LEU A 136 19.28 -10.69 -13.32
CA LEU A 136 20.53 -11.08 -12.64
C LEU A 136 20.38 -11.21 -11.13
N HIS A 137 19.33 -10.61 -10.57
CA HIS A 137 19.10 -10.68 -9.15
C HIS A 137 18.47 -12.01 -8.76
N ARG A 138 19.21 -12.83 -8.00
CA ARG A 138 18.73 -14.11 -7.47
C ARG A 138 17.32 -14.05 -6.88
N LYS A 139 16.96 -12.97 -6.18
CA LYS A 139 15.63 -12.77 -5.59
C LYS A 139 14.47 -12.83 -6.58
N ASN A 140 14.73 -12.64 -7.87
CA ASN A 140 13.72 -12.63 -8.92
C ASN A 140 13.61 -13.97 -9.66
N HIS A 141 14.61 -14.87 -9.50
CA HIS A 141 14.65 -16.14 -10.24
C HIS A 141 13.45 -17.05 -9.91
N LEU A 142 13.05 -17.11 -8.63
CA LEU A 142 11.85 -17.86 -8.22
C LEU A 142 10.57 -17.29 -8.85
N THR A 143 10.47 -15.95 -8.93
CA THR A 143 9.32 -15.30 -9.55
C THR A 143 9.22 -15.60 -11.05
N LEU A 144 10.37 -15.66 -11.73
CA LEU A 144 10.41 -16.01 -13.16
C LEU A 144 10.07 -17.48 -13.41
N LEU A 145 10.53 -18.37 -12.54
CA LEU A 145 10.15 -19.79 -12.58
C LEU A 145 8.64 -19.96 -12.34
N ASP A 146 8.10 -19.26 -11.35
CA ASP A 146 6.65 -19.28 -11.08
C ASP A 146 5.85 -18.67 -12.23
N LEU A 147 6.40 -17.66 -12.91
CA LEU A 147 5.77 -17.05 -14.08
C LEU A 147 5.70 -18.02 -15.27
N TYR A 148 6.78 -18.76 -15.55
CA TYR A 148 6.82 -19.79 -16.59
C TYR A 148 5.76 -20.89 -16.37
N GLY A 149 5.55 -21.30 -15.13
CA GLY A 149 4.55 -22.30 -14.77
C GLY A 149 3.27 -21.73 -14.19
N LYS A 150 2.87 -20.51 -14.51
CA LYS A 150 1.83 -19.70 -13.84
C LYS A 150 0.51 -20.43 -13.65
N GLU A 151 -0.01 -21.10 -14.69
CA GLU A 151 -1.26 -21.86 -14.62
C GLU A 151 -1.24 -22.94 -13.53
N GLN A 152 -0.07 -23.54 -13.29
CA GLN A 152 0.12 -24.61 -12.30
C GLN A 152 0.53 -24.07 -10.93
N THR A 153 1.34 -23.01 -10.89
CA THR A 153 1.91 -22.47 -9.64
C THR A 153 0.95 -21.50 -8.92
N ASP A 154 0.19 -20.67 -9.62
CA ASP A 154 -0.67 -19.66 -8.99
C ASP A 154 -1.71 -20.26 -8.04
N PRO A 155 -2.48 -21.31 -8.38
CA PRO A 155 -3.41 -21.94 -7.44
C PRO A 155 -2.72 -22.56 -6.21
N LEU A 156 -1.49 -23.07 -6.39
CA LEU A 156 -0.70 -23.64 -5.30
C LEU A 156 -0.11 -22.55 -4.40
N LYS A 157 0.30 -21.42 -4.95
CA LYS A 157 0.75 -20.25 -4.20
C LYS A 157 -0.36 -19.65 -3.36
N GLU A 158 -1.56 -19.49 -3.91
CA GLU A 158 -2.73 -19.02 -3.15
C GLU A 158 -3.04 -19.95 -1.97
N LYS A 159 -3.04 -21.26 -2.22
CA LYS A 159 -3.22 -22.26 -1.17
C LYS A 159 -2.11 -22.21 -0.13
N MET A 160 -0.86 -22.08 -0.55
CA MET A 160 0.29 -21.95 0.37
C MET A 160 0.17 -20.69 1.22
N ALA A 161 -0.17 -19.55 0.62
CA ALA A 161 -0.36 -18.28 1.32
C ALA A 161 -1.47 -18.37 2.39
N SER A 162 -2.62 -19.02 2.05
CA SER A 162 -3.70 -19.25 3.00
C SER A 162 -3.25 -20.14 4.17
N CYS A 163 -2.61 -21.29 3.89
CA CYS A 163 -2.11 -22.17 4.94
C CYS A 163 -1.04 -21.50 5.83
N TYR A 164 -0.18 -20.67 5.26
CA TYR A 164 0.83 -19.92 5.99
C TYR A 164 0.20 -18.87 6.91
N GLN A 165 -0.82 -18.15 6.44
CA GLN A 165 -1.53 -17.16 7.24
C GLN A 165 -2.27 -17.83 8.41
N GLU A 166 -2.93 -18.97 8.18
CA GLU A 166 -3.59 -19.76 9.22
C GLU A 166 -2.58 -20.23 10.27
N TRP A 167 -1.49 -20.84 9.84
CA TRP A 167 -0.43 -21.28 10.75
C TRP A 167 0.14 -20.13 11.56
N LYS A 168 0.47 -19.00 10.91
CA LYS A 168 1.00 -17.81 11.58
C LYS A 168 0.03 -17.21 12.60
N ALA A 169 -1.27 -17.21 12.27
CA ALA A 169 -2.31 -16.73 13.19
C ALA A 169 -2.41 -17.63 14.44
N VAL A 170 -2.33 -18.95 14.26
CA VAL A 170 -2.32 -19.89 15.39
C VAL A 170 -1.03 -19.77 16.20
N CYS A 171 0.14 -19.66 15.56
CA CYS A 171 1.41 -19.42 16.27
C CYS A 171 1.36 -18.16 17.12
N LYS A 172 0.82 -17.06 16.59
CA LYS A 172 0.64 -15.82 17.34
C LYS A 172 -0.28 -16.00 18.55
N LYS A 173 -1.37 -16.77 18.40
CA LYS A 173 -2.25 -17.12 19.54
C LYS A 173 -1.53 -17.94 20.58
N VAL A 174 -0.76 -18.96 20.18
CA VAL A 174 0.04 -19.78 21.12
C VAL A 174 1.03 -18.91 21.87
N GLU A 175 1.74 -18.02 21.19
CA GLU A 175 2.71 -17.11 21.80
C GLU A 175 2.05 -16.14 22.79
N GLN A 176 0.91 -15.56 22.44
CA GLN A 176 0.14 -14.66 23.29
C GLN A 176 -0.48 -15.38 24.51
N SER A 177 -0.82 -16.65 24.36
CA SER A 177 -1.43 -17.46 25.40
C SER A 177 -0.41 -18.18 26.29
N SER A 178 0.87 -18.21 25.91
CA SER A 178 1.95 -18.80 26.73
C SER A 178 2.32 -17.86 27.89
N LEU A 179 1.50 -17.86 28.92
CA LEU A 179 1.76 -17.13 30.15
C LEU A 179 2.58 -18.00 31.11
N ASP A 180 3.48 -17.36 31.85
CA ASP A 180 4.10 -17.93 33.04
C ASP A 180 3.03 -18.21 34.11
N GLU A 181 3.16 -19.31 34.87
CA GLU A 181 2.17 -19.77 35.83
C GLU A 181 1.83 -18.72 36.90
N GLU A 182 2.81 -17.93 37.33
CA GLU A 182 2.61 -16.86 38.31
C GLU A 182 1.82 -15.69 37.71
N SER A 183 2.10 -15.34 36.48
CA SER A 183 1.37 -14.31 35.74
C SER A 183 -0.06 -14.73 35.45
N ARG A 184 -0.28 -16.00 35.10
CA ARG A 184 -1.60 -16.60 34.93
C ARG A 184 -2.44 -16.54 36.21
N ARG A 185 -1.88 -16.95 37.37
CA ARG A 185 -2.58 -16.88 38.67
C ARG A 185 -3.00 -15.46 39.02
N ARG A 186 -2.13 -14.48 38.75
CA ARG A 186 -2.45 -13.06 39.01
C ARG A 186 -3.58 -12.59 38.13
N GLU A 187 -3.50 -12.91 36.83
CA GLU A 187 -4.53 -12.52 35.84
C GLU A 187 -5.88 -13.20 36.14
N LEU A 188 -5.86 -14.49 36.54
CA LEU A 188 -7.05 -15.23 36.92
C LEU A 188 -7.72 -14.60 38.13
N SER A 189 -6.96 -14.37 39.24
CA SER A 189 -7.50 -13.74 40.44
C SER A 189 -8.04 -12.33 40.18
N LEU A 190 -7.40 -11.58 39.30
CA LEU A 190 -7.88 -10.24 38.92
C LEU A 190 -9.17 -10.32 38.10
N ALA A 191 -9.22 -11.19 37.09
CA ALA A 191 -10.41 -11.37 36.27
C ALA A 191 -11.60 -11.88 37.08
N GLU A 192 -11.38 -12.86 37.99
CA GLU A 192 -12.39 -13.33 38.96
C GLU A 192 -12.94 -12.18 39.81
N PHE A 193 -12.05 -11.35 40.35
CA PHE A 193 -12.45 -10.21 41.17
C PHE A 193 -13.28 -9.20 40.34
N GLU A 194 -12.81 -8.83 39.14
CA GLU A 194 -13.48 -7.87 38.26
C GLU A 194 -14.88 -8.37 37.85
N VAL A 195 -14.98 -9.64 37.42
CA VAL A 195 -16.26 -10.25 37.04
C VAL A 195 -17.22 -10.30 38.24
N ASN A 196 -16.77 -10.78 39.38
CA ASN A 196 -17.60 -10.87 40.57
C ASN A 196 -18.11 -9.50 41.05
N GLU A 197 -17.24 -8.46 41.07
CA GLU A 197 -17.63 -7.10 41.48
C GLU A 197 -18.74 -6.54 40.55
N ILE A 198 -18.64 -6.81 39.21
CA ILE A 198 -19.65 -6.35 38.25
C ILE A 198 -20.96 -7.17 38.36
N GLU A 199 -20.85 -8.49 38.56
CA GLU A 199 -22.00 -9.39 38.71
C GLU A 199 -22.78 -9.15 40.00
N GLU A 200 -22.09 -8.94 41.13
CA GLU A 200 -22.70 -8.62 42.43
C GLU A 200 -23.50 -7.31 42.35
N ALA A 201 -23.03 -6.36 41.55
CA ALA A 201 -23.74 -5.11 41.32
C ALA A 201 -25.06 -5.27 40.54
N ALA A 202 -25.29 -6.41 39.88
CA ALA A 202 -26.52 -6.75 39.13
C ALA A 202 -27.02 -5.63 38.20
N LEU A 203 -26.13 -5.07 37.39
CA LEU A 203 -26.37 -3.93 36.51
C LEU A 203 -27.47 -4.21 35.47
N LYS A 204 -28.31 -3.22 35.23
CA LYS A 204 -29.34 -3.27 34.17
C LYS A 204 -29.08 -2.16 33.15
N GLU A 205 -29.21 -2.51 31.88
CA GLU A 205 -29.02 -1.58 30.79
C GLU A 205 -29.99 -0.38 30.90
N GLY A 206 -29.44 0.84 30.87
CA GLY A 206 -30.22 2.08 31.04
C GLY A 206 -30.58 2.44 32.50
N GLU A 207 -30.13 1.66 33.50
CA GLU A 207 -30.39 1.92 34.92
C GLU A 207 -29.82 3.27 35.39
N ASP A 208 -28.68 3.64 34.90
CA ASP A 208 -27.98 4.89 35.22
C ASP A 208 -28.76 6.13 34.77
N GLU A 209 -29.29 6.13 33.55
CA GLU A 209 -30.09 7.25 33.04
C GLU A 209 -31.39 7.42 33.87
N LEU A 210 -32.04 6.32 34.20
CA LEU A 210 -33.26 6.32 35.03
C LEU A 210 -32.98 6.82 36.45
N LEU A 211 -31.89 6.37 37.07
CA LEU A 211 -31.54 6.81 38.42
C LEU A 211 -31.07 8.27 38.43
N GLU A 212 -30.34 8.74 37.46
CA GLU A 212 -29.96 10.15 37.32
C GLU A 212 -31.19 11.05 37.20
N GLU A 213 -32.21 10.63 36.41
CA GLU A 213 -33.46 11.38 36.28
C GLU A 213 -34.23 11.39 37.63
N GLN A 214 -34.31 10.24 38.31
CA GLN A 214 -34.95 10.13 39.61
C GLN A 214 -34.23 10.97 40.69
N TYR A 215 -32.91 10.88 40.76
CA TYR A 215 -32.10 11.67 41.69
C TYR A 215 -32.31 13.18 41.49
N ARG A 216 -32.35 13.64 40.23
CA ARG A 216 -32.62 15.05 39.91
C ARG A 216 -34.01 15.49 40.41
N LYS A 217 -35.05 14.69 40.10
CA LYS A 217 -36.42 14.97 40.54
C LYS A 217 -36.53 15.00 42.09
N MET A 218 -35.90 14.06 42.76
CA MET A 218 -35.92 13.98 44.21
C MET A 218 -35.11 15.11 44.86
N THR A 219 -33.98 15.50 44.25
CA THR A 219 -33.18 16.66 44.71
C THR A 219 -33.98 17.95 44.63
N ASP A 220 -34.72 18.14 43.55
CA ASP A 220 -35.56 19.33 43.37
C ASP A 220 -36.74 19.32 44.37
N SER A 221 -37.39 18.13 44.56
CA SER A 221 -38.45 17.96 45.58
C SER A 221 -37.93 18.22 46.98
N ARG A 222 -36.75 17.74 47.34
CA ARG A 222 -36.11 18.00 48.62
C ARG A 222 -35.90 19.50 48.88
N LYS A 223 -35.31 20.21 47.92
CA LYS A 223 -35.10 21.67 48.04
C LYS A 223 -36.41 22.43 48.22
N LEU A 224 -37.46 22.01 47.49
CA LEU A 224 -38.80 22.58 47.63
C LEU A 224 -39.35 22.32 49.04
N THR A 225 -39.29 21.07 49.50
CA THR A 225 -39.76 20.68 50.82
C THR A 225 -39.01 21.44 51.94
N GLU A 226 -37.67 21.49 51.88
CA GLU A 226 -36.84 22.22 52.85
C GLU A 226 -37.18 23.72 52.84
N GLY A 227 -37.29 24.34 51.67
CA GLY A 227 -37.61 25.78 51.57
C GLY A 227 -39.00 26.12 52.05
N VAL A 228 -40.01 25.26 51.80
CA VAL A 228 -41.36 25.43 52.28
C VAL A 228 -41.45 25.20 53.80
N ALA A 229 -40.76 24.20 54.33
CA ALA A 229 -40.68 23.93 55.77
C ALA A 229 -40.02 25.09 56.53
N GLU A 230 -38.89 25.59 55.98
CA GLU A 230 -38.19 26.75 56.59
C GLU A 230 -39.08 28.00 56.58
N ALA A 231 -39.79 28.28 55.48
CA ALA A 231 -40.73 29.37 55.41
C ALA A 231 -41.88 29.22 56.46
N TYR A 232 -42.43 28.03 56.59
CA TYR A 232 -43.46 27.74 57.56
C TYR A 232 -42.98 27.89 58.99
N GLN A 233 -41.74 27.43 59.30
CA GLN A 233 -41.09 27.63 60.58
C GLN A 233 -41.01 29.11 60.96
N TYR A 234 -40.53 29.96 60.09
CA TYR A 234 -40.45 31.40 60.39
C TYR A 234 -41.80 32.08 60.50
N THR A 235 -42.84 31.62 59.82
CA THR A 235 -44.12 32.29 59.80
C THR A 235 -45.12 31.78 60.85
N ALA A 236 -45.05 30.47 61.22
CA ALA A 236 -46.08 29.80 62.04
C ALA A 236 -45.55 28.99 63.24
N GLU A 237 -44.31 28.41 63.21
CA GLU A 237 -43.99 27.29 64.10
C GLU A 237 -42.65 27.39 64.84
N ASP A 238 -41.95 28.53 64.88
CA ASP A 238 -40.67 28.67 65.59
C ASP A 238 -40.88 28.84 67.12
N GLU A 239 -40.25 28.00 67.91
CA GLU A 239 -40.27 28.04 69.36
C GLU A 239 -39.69 29.34 69.94
N ARG A 240 -38.83 30.03 69.18
CA ARG A 240 -38.21 31.32 69.59
C ARG A 240 -39.07 32.52 69.27
N GLY A 241 -40.23 32.29 68.67
CA GLY A 241 -41.20 33.27 68.19
C GLY A 241 -41.20 33.41 66.69
N ASN A 242 -42.36 33.20 66.11
CA ASN A 242 -42.65 33.25 64.66
C ASN A 242 -43.37 34.56 64.29
N ALA A 243 -43.59 34.80 63.00
CA ALA A 243 -44.24 35.99 62.52
C ALA A 243 -45.66 36.12 63.05
N SER A 244 -46.43 35.04 63.19
CA SER A 244 -47.77 35.04 63.75
C SER A 244 -47.75 35.45 65.25
N ASP A 245 -46.77 34.97 66.00
CA ASP A 245 -46.61 35.36 67.40
C ASP A 245 -46.30 36.83 67.60
N TYR A 246 -45.36 37.32 66.77
CA TYR A 246 -45.01 38.79 66.83
C TYR A 246 -46.16 39.64 66.35
N LEU A 247 -46.92 39.28 65.32
CA LEU A 247 -48.10 39.97 64.92
C LEU A 247 -49.17 39.98 66.00
N SER A 248 -49.42 38.79 66.59
CA SER A 248 -50.39 38.65 67.69
C SER A 248 -50.04 39.58 68.92
N ARG A 249 -48.72 39.74 69.22
CA ARG A 249 -48.26 40.67 70.26
C ARG A 249 -48.42 42.10 69.83
N ALA A 250 -48.16 42.46 68.61
CA ALA A 250 -48.34 43.79 68.07
C ALA A 250 -49.81 44.19 68.00
N ILE A 251 -50.72 43.28 67.66
CA ILE A 251 -52.18 43.44 67.67
C ILE A 251 -52.65 43.78 69.09
N ARG A 252 -52.18 43.06 70.07
CA ARG A 252 -52.54 43.29 71.48
C ARG A 252 -52.06 44.65 71.95
N SER A 253 -50.86 45.06 71.58
CA SER A 253 -50.34 46.39 71.92
C SER A 253 -51.09 47.53 71.22
N LEU A 254 -51.46 47.34 69.98
CA LEU A 254 -52.23 48.37 69.23
C LEU A 254 -53.71 48.44 69.63
N GLN A 255 -54.28 47.37 70.16
CA GLN A 255 -55.64 47.30 70.65
C GLN A 255 -55.88 48.32 71.77
N GLU A 256 -54.88 48.49 72.68
CA GLU A 256 -54.92 49.51 73.68
C GLU A 256 -54.85 50.91 73.05
N ALA A 257 -53.92 51.10 72.11
CA ALA A 257 -53.75 52.40 71.41
C ALA A 257 -54.96 52.78 70.58
N ALA A 258 -55.65 51.87 69.95
CA ALA A 258 -56.85 52.05 69.14
C ALA A 258 -58.03 52.63 69.93
N SER A 259 -58.05 52.44 71.27
CA SER A 259 -59.08 53.00 72.16
C SER A 259 -58.88 54.52 72.47
N PHE A 260 -57.70 55.06 72.11
CA PHE A 260 -57.36 56.46 72.41
C PHE A 260 -57.40 57.44 71.24
N ASP A 261 -57.21 56.92 70.01
CA ASP A 261 -57.08 57.79 68.85
C ASP A 261 -57.57 57.08 67.57
N GLU A 262 -58.20 57.84 66.65
CA GLU A 262 -58.74 57.32 65.38
C GLU A 262 -57.64 56.78 64.46
N LYS A 263 -56.46 57.36 64.52
CA LYS A 263 -55.29 56.84 63.75
C LYS A 263 -54.76 55.55 64.31
N GLY A 264 -54.81 55.38 65.62
CA GLY A 264 -54.55 54.08 66.28
C GLY A 264 -55.49 52.98 65.89
N SER A 265 -56.80 53.30 65.73
CA SER A 265 -57.81 52.36 65.24
C SER A 265 -57.53 51.94 63.78
N GLN A 266 -57.16 52.86 62.88
CA GLN A 266 -56.80 52.56 61.52
C GLN A 266 -55.56 51.65 61.43
N LEU A 267 -54.54 51.86 62.25
CA LEU A 267 -53.38 50.96 62.30
C LEU A 267 -53.69 49.56 62.88
N TYR A 268 -54.57 49.55 63.86
CA TYR A 268 -55.08 48.22 64.36
C TYR A 268 -55.84 47.46 63.31
N ASP A 269 -56.73 48.07 62.52
CA ASP A 269 -57.39 47.41 61.42
C ASP A 269 -56.44 46.92 60.35
N GLN A 270 -55.41 47.69 60.03
CA GLN A 270 -54.37 47.24 59.08
C GLN A 270 -53.59 46.00 59.55
N ILE A 271 -53.18 46.01 60.85
CA ILE A 271 -52.40 44.83 61.34
C ILE A 271 -53.27 43.60 61.49
N VAL A 272 -54.56 43.76 61.77
CA VAL A 272 -55.54 42.63 61.78
C VAL A 272 -55.68 42.01 60.39
N VAL A 273 -55.70 42.87 59.35
CA VAL A 273 -55.71 42.40 57.95
C VAL A 273 -54.40 41.67 57.60
N ILE A 274 -53.26 42.16 58.07
CA ILE A 274 -51.96 41.45 57.87
C ILE A 274 -51.98 40.09 58.58
N ASP A 275 -52.49 40.00 59.80
CA ASP A 275 -52.61 38.74 60.53
C ASP A 275 -53.50 37.74 59.79
N SER A 276 -54.66 38.20 59.30
CA SER A 276 -55.53 37.37 58.48
C SER A 276 -54.84 36.86 57.21
N LEU A 277 -54.12 37.72 56.52
CA LEU A 277 -53.35 37.35 55.31
C LEU A 277 -52.23 36.35 55.62
N LEU A 278 -51.54 36.57 56.76
CA LEU A 278 -50.50 35.62 57.23
C LEU A 278 -51.09 34.24 57.59
N ASN A 279 -52.24 34.23 58.23
CA ASN A 279 -52.93 32.99 58.57
C ASN A 279 -53.43 32.23 57.31
N ASP A 280 -53.96 32.97 56.32
CA ASP A 280 -54.30 32.39 55.00
C ASP A 280 -53.05 31.85 54.29
N PHE A 281 -51.95 32.63 54.26
CA PHE A 281 -50.67 32.23 53.68
C PHE A 281 -50.13 30.97 54.39
N ASN A 282 -50.16 30.89 55.70
CA ASN A 282 -49.66 29.75 56.46
C ASN A 282 -50.52 28.51 56.20
N ARG A 283 -51.83 28.67 56.01
CA ARG A 283 -52.72 27.57 55.63
C ARG A 283 -52.36 27.04 54.24
N ASP A 284 -52.23 27.97 53.26
CA ASP A 284 -51.88 27.61 51.86
C ASP A 284 -50.47 26.97 51.80
N LEU A 285 -49.51 27.48 52.59
CA LEU A 285 -48.16 26.96 52.71
C LEU A 285 -48.16 25.53 53.33
N ALA A 286 -48.99 25.29 54.33
CA ALA A 286 -49.16 23.96 54.94
C ALA A 286 -49.86 22.96 54.00
N GLU A 287 -50.79 23.45 53.20
CA GLU A 287 -51.42 22.62 52.16
C GLU A 287 -50.44 22.30 51.02
N TYR A 288 -49.64 23.30 50.59
CA TYR A 288 -48.58 23.09 49.59
C TYR A 288 -47.52 22.14 50.09
N ALA A 289 -47.08 22.24 51.37
CA ALA A 289 -46.14 21.31 51.97
C ALA A 289 -46.59 19.86 51.94
N LYS A 290 -47.91 19.62 52.07
CA LYS A 290 -48.49 18.27 52.01
C LYS A 290 -48.57 17.70 50.58
N SER A 291 -48.42 18.51 49.56
CA SER A 291 -48.45 18.06 48.17
C SER A 291 -47.09 17.48 47.72
N PHE A 292 -46.04 17.60 48.48
CA PHE A 292 -44.74 17.02 48.13
C PHE A 292 -44.64 15.59 48.62
N GLU A 293 -44.48 14.66 47.65
CA GLU A 293 -44.12 13.30 47.92
C GLU A 293 -42.57 13.22 47.95
N TYR A 294 -41.94 13.42 49.11
CA TYR A 294 -40.52 13.24 49.29
C TYR A 294 -40.29 12.23 50.42
N SER A 295 -39.55 11.17 50.05
CA SER A 295 -39.08 10.16 50.99
C SER A 295 -37.56 10.22 51.11
N GLU A 296 -37.05 10.49 52.29
CA GLU A 296 -35.60 10.52 52.56
C GLU A 296 -34.97 9.13 52.45
N GLU A 297 -35.74 8.08 52.74
CA GLU A 297 -35.30 6.70 52.55
C GLU A 297 -35.10 6.35 51.09
N GLU A 298 -36.08 6.66 50.22
CA GLU A 298 -35.98 6.44 48.79
C GLU A 298 -34.87 7.29 48.15
N PHE A 299 -34.71 8.54 48.58
CA PHE A 299 -33.62 9.40 48.10
C PHE A 299 -32.24 8.81 48.45
N SER A 300 -32.06 8.32 49.65
CA SER A 300 -30.82 7.68 50.12
C SER A 300 -30.53 6.38 49.36
N GLU A 301 -31.54 5.60 49.03
CA GLU A 301 -31.41 4.40 48.19
C GLU A 301 -30.96 4.73 46.78
N VAL A 302 -31.59 5.72 46.12
CA VAL A 302 -31.24 6.18 44.77
C VAL A 302 -29.81 6.75 44.74
N GLU A 303 -29.47 7.59 45.73
CA GLU A 303 -28.12 8.15 45.87
C GLU A 303 -27.05 7.07 46.08
N SER A 304 -27.30 6.12 46.93
CA SER A 304 -26.38 5.02 47.20
C SER A 304 -26.17 4.18 45.94
N ARG A 305 -27.26 3.85 45.24
CA ARG A 305 -27.18 3.05 43.99
C ARG A 305 -26.46 3.80 42.88
N LEU A 306 -26.73 5.08 42.73
CA LEU A 306 -26.06 5.93 41.73
C LEU A 306 -24.54 6.06 42.04
N ASN A 307 -24.16 6.17 43.31
CA ASN A 307 -22.76 6.19 43.70
C ASN A 307 -22.05 4.85 43.39
N GLU A 308 -22.73 3.72 43.61
CA GLU A 308 -22.23 2.40 43.23
C GLU A 308 -22.00 2.31 41.73
N LEU A 309 -22.97 2.72 40.92
CA LEU A 309 -22.84 2.74 39.46
C LEU A 309 -21.69 3.63 39.00
N ASN A 310 -21.57 4.84 39.56
CA ASN A 310 -20.50 5.77 39.24
C ASN A 310 -19.12 5.21 39.61
N HIS A 311 -19.03 4.45 40.70
CA HIS A 311 -17.80 3.76 41.07
C HIS A 311 -17.39 2.71 40.05
N LEU A 312 -18.35 1.91 39.57
CA LEU A 312 -18.11 0.92 38.54
C LEU A 312 -17.80 1.56 37.19
N LYS A 313 -18.51 2.64 36.83
CA LYS A 313 -18.22 3.42 35.60
C LYS A 313 -16.78 3.95 35.63
N ALA A 314 -16.30 4.48 36.73
CA ALA A 314 -14.93 4.98 36.85
C ALA A 314 -13.85 3.89 36.68
N LYS A 315 -14.18 2.62 36.98
CA LYS A 315 -13.24 1.49 36.90
C LYS A 315 -13.27 0.77 35.54
N TYR A 316 -14.46 0.52 34.96
CA TYR A 316 -14.67 -0.50 33.95
C TYR A 316 -15.25 0.02 32.62
N GLY A 317 -15.78 1.25 32.59
CA GLY A 317 -16.33 1.81 31.35
C GLY A 317 -17.15 3.06 31.60
N ASN A 318 -17.47 3.80 30.54
CA ASN A 318 -18.19 5.07 30.67
C ASN A 318 -19.73 4.90 30.80
N THR A 319 -20.25 3.76 30.33
CA THR A 319 -21.67 3.42 30.35
C THR A 319 -21.88 2.04 30.96
N VAL A 320 -23.11 1.76 31.40
CA VAL A 320 -23.46 0.41 31.90
C VAL A 320 -23.27 -0.64 30.79
N SER A 321 -23.53 -0.29 29.53
CA SER A 321 -23.30 -1.18 28.38
C SER A 321 -21.81 -1.52 28.22
N ASP A 322 -20.92 -0.51 28.38
CA ASP A 322 -19.46 -0.74 28.32
C ASP A 322 -18.99 -1.67 29.44
N ILE A 323 -19.53 -1.51 30.66
CA ILE A 323 -19.20 -2.34 31.82
C ILE A 323 -19.64 -3.78 31.57
N LEU A 324 -20.85 -3.99 31.03
CA LEU A 324 -21.37 -5.33 30.72
C LEU A 324 -20.55 -5.99 29.58
N ALA A 325 -20.15 -5.24 28.56
CA ALA A 325 -19.26 -5.73 27.50
C ALA A 325 -17.88 -6.11 28.05
N TYR A 326 -17.31 -5.29 28.93
CA TYR A 326 -16.06 -5.58 29.62
C TYR A 326 -16.17 -6.85 30.49
N CYS A 327 -17.27 -6.99 31.23
CA CYS A 327 -17.53 -8.20 32.02
C CYS A 327 -17.58 -9.46 31.15
N GLU A 328 -18.22 -9.40 29.99
CA GLU A 328 -18.30 -10.56 29.10
C GLU A 328 -16.93 -10.90 28.48
N GLU A 329 -16.13 -9.89 28.11
CA GLU A 329 -14.74 -10.09 27.66
C GLU A 329 -13.91 -10.78 28.77
N LYS A 330 -14.03 -10.30 30.02
CA LYS A 330 -13.33 -10.87 31.15
C LYS A 330 -13.82 -12.27 31.53
N ARG A 331 -15.10 -12.54 31.37
CA ARG A 331 -15.68 -13.90 31.58
C ARG A 331 -15.14 -14.89 30.55
N GLN A 332 -15.05 -14.48 29.28
CA GLN A 332 -14.42 -15.31 28.25
C GLN A 332 -12.94 -15.57 28.60
N ARG A 333 -12.24 -14.52 29.02
CA ARG A 333 -10.84 -14.64 29.43
C ARG A 333 -10.66 -15.53 30.68
N LEU A 334 -11.56 -15.43 31.63
CA LEU A 334 -11.58 -16.30 32.84
C LEU A 334 -11.72 -17.77 32.46
N SER A 335 -12.70 -18.08 31.57
CA SER A 335 -12.89 -19.44 31.06
C SER A 335 -11.64 -19.98 30.35
N GLU A 336 -10.96 -19.13 29.56
CA GLU A 336 -9.69 -19.49 28.92
C GLU A 336 -8.57 -19.77 29.91
N LEU A 337 -8.55 -19.05 31.04
CA LEU A 337 -7.53 -19.19 32.09
C LEU A 337 -7.80 -20.37 33.02
N GLU A 338 -9.06 -20.68 33.29
CA GLU A 338 -9.47 -21.83 34.09
C GLU A 338 -9.17 -23.15 33.39
N ASP A 339 -9.48 -23.24 32.10
CA ASP A 339 -9.23 -24.41 31.25
C ASP A 339 -7.89 -24.33 30.49
N TYR A 340 -6.95 -23.56 30.99
CA TYR A 340 -5.70 -23.22 30.32
C TYR A 340 -4.95 -24.43 29.76
N ASP A 341 -4.85 -25.51 30.48
CA ASP A 341 -4.10 -26.69 30.03
C ASP A 341 -4.81 -27.40 28.88
N SER A 342 -6.14 -27.51 28.93
CA SER A 342 -6.91 -28.06 27.82
C SER A 342 -6.96 -27.11 26.60
N PHE A 343 -7.12 -25.81 26.85
CA PHE A 343 -7.06 -24.78 25.83
C PHE A 343 -5.69 -24.72 25.13
N MET A 344 -4.59 -24.79 25.88
CA MET A 344 -3.24 -24.84 25.33
C MET A 344 -2.99 -26.11 24.51
N GLN A 345 -3.47 -27.28 25.01
CA GLN A 345 -3.40 -28.50 24.23
C GLN A 345 -4.15 -28.40 22.91
N GLU A 346 -5.35 -27.87 22.92
CA GLU A 346 -6.11 -27.64 21.66
C GLU A 346 -5.40 -26.67 20.71
N LEU A 347 -4.82 -25.59 21.22
CA LEU A 347 -4.05 -24.64 20.41
C LEU A 347 -2.81 -25.29 19.81
N LEU A 348 -2.07 -26.08 20.59
CA LEU A 348 -0.90 -26.80 20.10
C LEU A 348 -1.27 -27.89 19.08
N GLU A 349 -2.41 -28.56 19.24
CA GLU A 349 -2.92 -29.49 18.23
C GLU A 349 -3.33 -28.77 16.94
N LYS A 350 -4.02 -27.63 17.06
CA LYS A 350 -4.35 -26.77 15.91
C LYS A 350 -3.10 -26.27 15.19
N GLN A 351 -2.07 -25.85 15.95
CA GLN A 351 -0.78 -25.44 15.40
C GLN A 351 -0.12 -26.58 14.61
N LYS A 352 0.00 -27.77 15.19
CA LYS A 352 0.57 -28.95 14.50
C LYS A 352 -0.23 -29.34 13.26
N LYS A 353 -1.55 -29.20 13.29
CA LYS A 353 -2.41 -29.48 12.14
C LYS A 353 -2.21 -28.46 11.03
N ALA A 354 -2.18 -27.15 11.37
CA ALA A 354 -1.92 -26.08 10.43
C ALA A 354 -0.51 -26.17 9.82
N GLU A 355 0.51 -26.50 10.62
CA GLU A 355 1.88 -26.75 10.18
C GLU A 355 1.95 -27.87 9.15
N LYS A 356 1.34 -29.03 9.44
CA LYS A 356 1.28 -30.15 8.49
C LYS A 356 0.55 -29.80 7.19
N GLN A 357 -0.47 -28.97 7.26
CA GLN A 357 -1.18 -28.51 6.05
C GLN A 357 -0.32 -27.58 5.22
N MET A 358 0.38 -26.65 5.88
CA MET A 358 1.34 -25.74 5.27
C MET A 358 2.52 -26.52 4.63
N GLU A 359 3.10 -27.48 5.34
CA GLU A 359 4.16 -28.35 4.81
C GLU A 359 3.71 -29.11 3.55
N LYS A 360 2.52 -29.69 3.58
CA LYS A 360 1.95 -30.38 2.40
C LYS A 360 1.72 -29.43 1.22
N ALA A 361 1.29 -28.20 1.48
CA ALA A 361 1.12 -27.20 0.44
C ALA A 361 2.47 -26.79 -0.15
N ALA A 362 3.48 -26.59 0.72
CA ALA A 362 4.84 -26.26 0.31
C ALA A 362 5.49 -27.36 -0.52
N MET A 363 5.34 -28.64 -0.12
CA MET A 363 5.87 -29.79 -0.88
C MET A 363 5.25 -29.88 -2.27
N LYS A 364 3.94 -29.71 -2.40
CA LYS A 364 3.29 -29.73 -3.73
C LYS A 364 3.75 -28.59 -4.62
N LEU A 365 3.95 -27.41 -4.05
CA LEU A 365 4.47 -26.26 -4.79
C LEU A 365 5.91 -26.52 -5.24
N HIS A 366 6.73 -27.09 -4.36
CA HIS A 366 8.11 -27.48 -4.66
C HIS A 366 8.17 -28.49 -5.82
N GLU A 367 7.38 -29.58 -5.78
CA GLU A 367 7.33 -30.59 -6.84
C GLU A 367 7.02 -29.98 -8.21
N VAL A 368 6.05 -29.05 -8.28
CA VAL A 368 5.69 -28.38 -9.53
C VAL A 368 6.81 -27.44 -9.98
N ARG A 369 7.44 -26.70 -9.06
CA ARG A 369 8.59 -25.85 -9.37
C ARG A 369 9.78 -26.65 -9.90
N GLU A 370 10.05 -27.83 -9.33
CA GLU A 370 11.11 -28.73 -9.80
C GLU A 370 10.85 -29.18 -11.24
N GLN A 371 9.62 -29.61 -11.54
CA GLN A 371 9.24 -30.00 -12.90
C GLN A 371 9.34 -28.84 -13.89
N ASN A 372 8.87 -27.66 -13.50
CA ASN A 372 8.94 -26.46 -14.33
C ASN A 372 10.38 -25.98 -14.50
N ALA A 373 11.25 -26.12 -13.49
CA ALA A 373 12.66 -25.76 -13.57
C ALA A 373 13.39 -26.54 -14.67
N VAL A 374 13.13 -27.83 -14.78
CA VAL A 374 13.73 -28.67 -15.85
C VAL A 374 13.23 -28.24 -17.22
N LYS A 375 11.92 -28.11 -17.41
CA LYS A 375 11.32 -27.71 -18.70
C LYS A 375 11.76 -26.32 -19.12
N PHE A 376 11.72 -25.37 -18.21
CA PHE A 376 12.13 -23.98 -18.45
C PHE A 376 13.60 -23.91 -18.86
N ALA A 377 14.47 -24.66 -18.16
CA ALA A 377 15.89 -24.73 -18.51
C ALA A 377 16.11 -25.33 -19.92
N GLU A 378 15.40 -26.41 -20.28
CA GLU A 378 15.47 -27.01 -21.59
C GLU A 378 15.03 -26.06 -22.71
N GLU A 379 13.93 -25.35 -22.53
CA GLU A 379 13.43 -24.36 -23.48
C GLU A 379 14.39 -23.17 -23.64
N ILE A 380 14.98 -22.67 -22.53
CA ILE A 380 16.00 -21.62 -22.59
C ILE A 380 17.22 -22.11 -23.39
N VAL A 381 17.71 -23.32 -23.13
CA VAL A 381 18.84 -23.90 -23.88
C VAL A 381 18.52 -24.04 -25.38
N HIS A 382 17.28 -24.42 -25.70
CA HIS A 382 16.83 -24.47 -27.10
C HIS A 382 16.88 -23.08 -27.74
N GLN A 383 16.33 -22.03 -27.08
CA GLN A 383 16.40 -20.67 -27.61
C GLN A 383 17.85 -20.15 -27.68
N MET A 384 18.71 -20.51 -26.75
CA MET A 384 20.14 -20.17 -26.80
C MET A 384 20.84 -20.82 -27.98
N SER A 385 20.51 -22.09 -28.31
CA SER A 385 21.06 -22.75 -29.48
C SER A 385 20.71 -22.05 -30.79
N GLU A 386 19.50 -21.51 -30.89
CA GLU A 386 19.07 -20.69 -32.02
C GLU A 386 19.84 -19.36 -32.13
N LEU A 387 20.31 -18.85 -31.00
CA LEU A 387 21.16 -17.65 -30.92
C LEU A 387 22.65 -17.95 -31.02
N ASN A 388 23.00 -19.17 -31.53
CA ASN A 388 24.36 -19.64 -31.78
C ASN A 388 25.23 -19.89 -30.53
N PHE A 389 24.60 -20.23 -29.40
CA PHE A 389 25.30 -20.80 -28.24
C PHE A 389 25.34 -22.32 -28.38
N LEU A 390 26.37 -22.86 -29.04
CA LEU A 390 26.39 -24.26 -29.52
C LEU A 390 26.40 -25.32 -28.40
N ASP A 391 26.97 -25.01 -27.24
CA ASP A 391 27.11 -25.92 -26.09
C ASP A 391 26.67 -25.27 -24.77
N ALA A 392 25.67 -24.41 -24.84
CA ALA A 392 25.14 -23.76 -23.63
C ALA A 392 24.50 -24.80 -22.69
N ARG A 393 24.75 -24.63 -21.41
CA ARG A 393 24.07 -25.35 -20.33
C ARG A 393 23.39 -24.36 -19.42
N PHE A 394 22.14 -24.56 -19.17
CA PHE A 394 21.36 -23.76 -18.26
C PHE A 394 20.74 -24.66 -17.20
N GLU A 395 20.91 -24.32 -15.93
CA GLU A 395 20.37 -25.08 -14.81
C GLU A 395 19.64 -24.12 -13.87
N ILE A 396 18.47 -24.52 -13.41
CA ILE A 396 17.73 -23.84 -12.36
C ILE A 396 17.82 -24.69 -11.10
N ARG A 397 18.51 -24.17 -10.10
CA ARG A 397 18.71 -24.87 -8.83
C ARG A 397 17.75 -24.33 -7.79
N LEU A 398 16.90 -25.22 -7.26
CA LEU A 398 16.06 -24.92 -6.12
C LEU A 398 16.82 -25.26 -4.84
N THR A 399 16.77 -24.36 -3.87
CA THR A 399 17.34 -24.54 -2.54
C THR A 399 16.30 -24.19 -1.49
N GLU A 400 16.34 -24.87 -0.34
CA GLU A 400 15.42 -24.56 0.74
C GLU A 400 15.85 -23.29 1.49
N ALA A 401 14.91 -22.37 1.66
CA ALA A 401 15.06 -21.23 2.54
C ALA A 401 15.03 -21.65 4.02
N LYS A 402 15.60 -20.82 4.91
CA LYS A 402 15.68 -21.11 6.35
C LYS A 402 14.32 -21.16 7.04
N SER A 403 13.31 -20.50 6.51
CA SER A 403 11.97 -20.40 7.08
C SER A 403 10.90 -20.40 5.99
N TYR A 404 9.72 -20.87 6.35
CA TYR A 404 8.55 -20.76 5.48
C TYR A 404 8.11 -19.30 5.29
N SER A 405 7.59 -19.04 4.10
CA SER A 405 6.96 -17.78 3.74
C SER A 405 5.60 -18.02 3.10
N ALA A 406 4.86 -16.97 2.79
CA ALA A 406 3.62 -17.07 2.02
C ALA A 406 3.84 -17.65 0.61
N GLN A 407 5.09 -17.64 0.11
CA GLN A 407 5.48 -18.19 -1.19
C GLN A 407 6.10 -19.61 -1.10
N GLY A 408 6.04 -20.25 0.07
CA GLY A 408 6.66 -21.54 0.33
C GLY A 408 8.03 -21.43 0.99
N LYS A 409 8.88 -22.43 0.73
CA LYS A 409 10.22 -22.56 1.31
C LYS A 409 11.33 -22.60 0.26
N ASP A 410 10.97 -22.40 -1.03
CA ASP A 410 11.94 -22.47 -2.10
C ASP A 410 12.61 -21.12 -2.35
N ASP A 411 13.88 -21.19 -2.70
CA ASP A 411 14.67 -20.14 -3.32
C ASP A 411 15.26 -20.71 -4.62
N ALA A 412 15.28 -19.93 -5.69
CA ALA A 412 15.76 -20.37 -6.99
C ALA A 412 17.00 -19.56 -7.40
N GLU A 413 17.93 -20.24 -8.04
CA GLU A 413 19.10 -19.61 -8.63
C GLU A 413 19.41 -20.18 -10.00
N PHE A 414 19.60 -19.30 -10.99
CA PHE A 414 19.91 -19.66 -12.36
C PHE A 414 21.43 -19.77 -12.54
N TYR A 415 21.85 -20.87 -13.13
CA TYR A 415 23.22 -21.19 -13.44
C TYR A 415 23.41 -21.37 -14.94
N LEU A 416 24.52 -20.93 -15.45
CA LEU A 416 24.81 -20.94 -16.89
C LEU A 416 26.24 -21.30 -17.17
N SER A 417 26.48 -22.01 -18.28
CA SER A 417 27.75 -22.11 -19.00
C SER A 417 27.48 -21.90 -20.48
N VAL A 418 28.26 -21.05 -21.12
CA VAL A 418 28.11 -20.71 -22.55
C VAL A 418 29.17 -21.39 -23.42
N ASN A 419 30.24 -21.92 -22.81
CA ASN A 419 31.36 -22.53 -23.52
C ASN A 419 31.52 -24.02 -23.18
N PRO A 420 31.91 -24.85 -24.17
CA PRO A 420 32.18 -26.26 -23.93
C PRO A 420 33.25 -26.48 -22.84
N GLY A 421 32.95 -27.36 -21.88
CA GLY A 421 33.90 -27.72 -20.83
C GLY A 421 34.03 -26.74 -19.67
N GLU A 422 33.38 -25.59 -19.71
CA GLU A 422 33.32 -24.69 -18.55
C GLU A 422 32.28 -25.16 -17.52
N PRO A 423 32.56 -24.96 -16.22
CA PRO A 423 31.57 -25.26 -15.19
C PRO A 423 30.42 -24.25 -15.26
N VAL A 424 29.21 -24.68 -14.91
CA VAL A 424 28.07 -23.76 -14.75
C VAL A 424 28.32 -22.82 -13.57
N ARG A 425 28.05 -21.52 -13.76
CA ARG A 425 28.21 -20.44 -12.77
C ARG A 425 26.88 -19.70 -12.59
N PRO A 426 26.69 -19.03 -11.47
CA PRO A 426 25.52 -18.15 -11.31
C PRO A 426 25.39 -17.18 -12.48
N LEU A 427 24.17 -16.96 -12.93
CA LEU A 427 23.88 -16.06 -14.07
C LEU A 427 24.45 -14.65 -13.85
N GLY A 428 24.46 -14.17 -12.60
CA GLY A 428 25.03 -12.89 -12.23
C GLY A 428 26.55 -12.74 -12.41
N ASP A 429 27.26 -13.87 -12.54
CA ASP A 429 28.73 -13.91 -12.70
C ASP A 429 29.15 -14.04 -14.18
N VAL A 430 28.21 -14.03 -15.11
CA VAL A 430 28.49 -14.10 -16.57
C VAL A 430 28.98 -12.73 -17.04
N ALA A 431 30.17 -12.70 -17.63
CA ALA A 431 30.98 -11.47 -17.71
C ALA A 431 30.81 -10.61 -18.99
N SER A 432 30.10 -11.10 -20.02
CA SER A 432 30.07 -10.39 -21.33
C SER A 432 28.73 -9.70 -21.57
N GLY A 433 28.73 -8.38 -21.80
CA GLY A 433 27.52 -7.59 -22.03
C GLY A 433 26.66 -8.11 -23.20
N GLY A 434 27.28 -8.38 -24.35
CA GLY A 434 26.53 -8.87 -25.53
C GLY A 434 26.04 -10.31 -25.38
N GLU A 435 26.81 -11.21 -24.75
CA GLU A 435 26.33 -12.58 -24.44
C GLU A 435 25.15 -12.53 -23.49
N LEU A 436 25.25 -11.72 -22.45
CA LEU A 436 24.20 -11.54 -21.47
C LEU A 436 22.92 -10.99 -22.11
N SER A 437 23.00 -10.00 -22.99
CA SER A 437 21.82 -9.47 -23.70
C SER A 437 21.13 -10.54 -24.56
N ARG A 438 21.90 -11.44 -25.20
CA ARG A 438 21.34 -12.57 -25.98
C ARG A 438 20.74 -13.65 -25.08
N ILE A 439 21.35 -13.94 -23.92
CA ILE A 439 20.78 -14.86 -22.93
C ILE A 439 19.45 -14.30 -22.41
N MET A 440 19.42 -12.98 -22.13
CA MET A 440 18.18 -12.29 -21.75
C MET A 440 17.13 -12.39 -22.85
N LEU A 441 17.51 -12.23 -24.11
CA LEU A 441 16.61 -12.44 -25.25
C LEU A 441 16.05 -13.86 -25.27
N ALA A 442 16.88 -14.89 -25.05
CA ALA A 442 16.44 -16.29 -24.98
C ALA A 442 15.39 -16.49 -23.86
N ILE A 443 15.69 -16.01 -22.65
CA ILE A 443 14.78 -16.11 -21.51
C ILE A 443 13.46 -15.35 -21.78
N LYS A 444 13.55 -14.13 -22.30
CA LYS A 444 12.36 -13.31 -22.64
C LYS A 444 11.54 -13.91 -23.77
N THR A 445 12.16 -14.60 -24.72
CA THR A 445 11.44 -15.33 -25.77
C THR A 445 10.59 -16.48 -25.19
N VAL A 446 11.12 -17.22 -24.22
CA VAL A 446 10.37 -18.29 -23.53
C VAL A 446 9.24 -17.72 -22.67
N LEU A 447 9.45 -16.58 -22.04
CA LEU A 447 8.45 -15.93 -21.17
C LEU A 447 7.52 -14.95 -21.92
N ALA A 448 7.61 -14.89 -23.25
CA ALA A 448 6.94 -13.84 -24.02
C ALA A 448 5.41 -13.81 -23.82
N ASP A 449 4.75 -14.92 -23.64
CA ASP A 449 3.30 -15.00 -23.46
C ASP A 449 2.85 -14.75 -22.00
N GLU A 450 3.76 -14.87 -21.04
CA GLU A 450 3.45 -14.84 -19.61
C GLU A 450 3.78 -13.49 -18.93
N GLU A 451 4.74 -12.75 -19.46
CA GLU A 451 5.08 -11.43 -18.92
C GLU A 451 4.07 -10.35 -19.33
N ASP A 452 3.83 -9.39 -18.44
CA ASP A 452 2.90 -8.27 -18.70
C ASP A 452 3.62 -6.98 -19.16
N THR A 453 4.97 -6.90 -19.14
CA THR A 453 5.72 -5.68 -19.48
C THR A 453 5.58 -5.33 -20.96
N PRO A 454 5.01 -4.16 -21.32
CA PRO A 454 4.64 -3.85 -22.70
C PRO A 454 5.80 -3.39 -23.58
N THR A 455 6.92 -2.93 -23.01
CA THR A 455 8.05 -2.39 -23.76
C THR A 455 9.37 -3.02 -23.29
N LEU A 456 10.14 -3.55 -24.22
CA LEU A 456 11.48 -4.11 -23.97
C LEU A 456 12.53 -3.30 -24.76
N ILE A 457 13.63 -2.96 -24.12
CA ILE A 457 14.78 -2.31 -24.77
C ILE A 457 15.98 -3.25 -24.71
N PHE A 458 16.61 -3.49 -25.86
CA PHE A 458 17.84 -4.26 -25.99
C PHE A 458 18.98 -3.39 -26.47
N ASP A 459 20.07 -3.35 -25.68
CA ASP A 459 21.31 -2.69 -26.03
C ASP A 459 22.46 -3.71 -26.10
N GLU A 460 23.45 -3.43 -26.95
CA GLU A 460 24.64 -4.27 -27.17
C GLU A 460 24.38 -5.73 -27.57
N ILE A 461 23.15 -6.06 -27.98
CA ILE A 461 22.78 -7.44 -28.34
C ILE A 461 23.58 -7.97 -29.54
N ASP A 462 24.11 -7.08 -30.36
CA ASP A 462 24.93 -7.31 -31.54
C ASP A 462 26.43 -7.39 -31.23
N SER A 463 26.86 -7.24 -29.96
CA SER A 463 28.26 -7.33 -29.58
C SER A 463 28.81 -8.76 -29.75
N GLY A 464 29.91 -8.88 -30.51
CA GLY A 464 30.60 -10.14 -30.72
C GLY A 464 29.89 -11.12 -31.68
N ILE A 465 28.89 -10.68 -32.45
CA ILE A 465 28.21 -11.51 -33.47
C ILE A 465 28.23 -10.86 -34.84
N SER A 466 28.02 -11.67 -35.88
CA SER A 466 27.89 -11.23 -37.25
C SER A 466 27.15 -12.27 -38.09
N GLY A 467 26.82 -11.91 -39.35
CA GLY A 467 26.28 -12.83 -40.35
C GLY A 467 25.00 -13.56 -39.87
N ILE A 468 25.01 -14.89 -39.92
CA ILE A 468 23.84 -15.75 -39.65
C ILE A 468 23.32 -15.53 -38.22
N THR A 469 24.20 -15.40 -37.22
CA THR A 469 23.78 -15.17 -35.83
C THR A 469 23.02 -13.86 -35.67
N ALA A 470 23.48 -12.82 -36.34
CA ALA A 470 22.79 -11.52 -36.32
C ALA A 470 21.39 -11.58 -36.96
N GLY A 471 21.23 -12.36 -38.05
CA GLY A 471 19.93 -12.62 -38.66
C GLY A 471 18.97 -13.30 -37.67
N ARG A 472 19.42 -14.37 -37.01
CA ARG A 472 18.60 -15.07 -36.01
C ARG A 472 18.21 -14.19 -34.80
N VAL A 473 19.11 -13.33 -34.35
CA VAL A 473 18.77 -12.33 -33.32
C VAL A 473 17.66 -11.40 -33.81
N GLY A 474 17.75 -10.94 -35.06
CA GLY A 474 16.70 -10.11 -35.68
C GLY A 474 15.34 -10.81 -35.71
N GLU A 475 15.30 -12.09 -36.15
CA GLU A 475 14.09 -12.93 -36.16
C GLU A 475 13.47 -13.08 -34.76
N ARG A 476 14.29 -13.30 -33.73
CA ARG A 476 13.80 -13.43 -32.35
C ARG A 476 13.27 -12.13 -31.78
N LEU A 477 13.93 -11.00 -32.04
CA LEU A 477 13.43 -9.67 -31.68
C LEU A 477 12.09 -9.37 -32.37
N GLN A 478 11.96 -9.77 -33.65
CA GLN A 478 10.73 -9.60 -34.41
C GLN A 478 9.60 -10.49 -33.87
N LEU A 479 9.91 -11.72 -33.46
CA LEU A 479 8.92 -12.63 -32.83
C LEU A 479 8.34 -12.01 -31.56
N ILE A 480 9.17 -11.48 -30.67
CA ILE A 480 8.72 -10.77 -29.46
C ILE A 480 7.95 -9.51 -29.86
N GLY A 481 8.39 -8.81 -30.93
CA GLY A 481 7.74 -7.62 -31.46
C GLY A 481 6.28 -7.82 -31.88
N LYS A 482 5.84 -9.07 -32.17
CA LYS A 482 4.43 -9.37 -32.51
C LYS A 482 3.48 -9.18 -31.33
N SER A 483 3.93 -9.42 -30.11
CA SER A 483 3.11 -9.31 -28.89
C SER A 483 3.42 -8.05 -28.07
N ARG A 484 4.60 -7.46 -28.24
CA ARG A 484 5.10 -6.33 -27.44
C ARG A 484 5.86 -5.32 -28.28
N GLN A 485 6.07 -4.16 -27.73
CA GLN A 485 7.00 -3.21 -28.31
C GLN A 485 8.43 -3.58 -27.93
N VAL A 486 9.29 -3.72 -28.94
CA VAL A 486 10.73 -3.93 -28.79
C VAL A 486 11.48 -2.74 -29.35
N ILE A 487 12.42 -2.21 -28.59
CA ILE A 487 13.34 -1.16 -29.04
C ILE A 487 14.74 -1.77 -28.99
N CYS A 488 15.45 -1.80 -30.12
CA CYS A 488 16.79 -2.36 -30.18
C CYS A 488 17.76 -1.38 -30.83
N ILE A 489 18.92 -1.23 -30.18
CA ILE A 489 20.02 -0.41 -30.69
C ILE A 489 21.04 -1.35 -31.32
N THR A 490 21.35 -1.14 -32.62
CA THR A 490 22.28 -2.01 -33.35
C THR A 490 23.16 -1.27 -34.34
N HIS A 491 24.25 -1.89 -34.72
CA HIS A 491 25.10 -1.46 -35.84
C HIS A 491 25.15 -2.51 -36.96
N LEU A 492 24.41 -3.65 -36.80
CA LEU A 492 24.35 -4.73 -37.77
C LEU A 492 23.16 -4.59 -38.70
N SER A 493 23.40 -4.60 -40.00
CA SER A 493 22.37 -4.53 -41.03
C SER A 493 21.39 -5.68 -40.97
N GLN A 494 21.84 -6.89 -40.58
CA GLN A 494 20.99 -8.10 -40.47
C GLN A 494 19.89 -7.90 -39.41
N ILE A 495 20.21 -7.31 -38.26
CA ILE A 495 19.23 -7.00 -37.22
C ILE A 495 18.35 -5.82 -37.68
N ALA A 496 18.97 -4.80 -38.29
CA ALA A 496 18.25 -3.60 -38.73
C ALA A 496 17.24 -3.89 -39.85
N ALA A 497 17.47 -4.89 -40.67
CA ALA A 497 16.55 -5.31 -41.73
C ALA A 497 15.21 -5.83 -41.17
N ALA A 498 15.20 -6.41 -39.95
CA ALA A 498 14.02 -6.94 -39.29
C ALA A 498 13.07 -5.84 -38.75
N ALA A 499 13.46 -4.57 -38.80
CA ALA A 499 12.71 -3.45 -38.20
C ALA A 499 11.29 -3.28 -38.80
N ASP A 500 10.31 -3.08 -37.90
CA ASP A 500 9.00 -2.52 -38.26
C ASP A 500 9.09 -1.00 -38.44
N VAL A 501 9.82 -0.35 -37.51
CA VAL A 501 10.14 1.06 -37.54
C VAL A 501 11.64 1.24 -37.41
N HIS A 502 12.25 1.96 -38.37
CA HIS A 502 13.69 2.18 -38.40
C HIS A 502 14.02 3.65 -38.15
N PHE A 503 14.91 3.90 -37.22
CA PHE A 503 15.43 5.22 -36.88
C PHE A 503 16.93 5.28 -37.13
N CYS A 504 17.40 6.42 -37.64
CA CYS A 504 18.82 6.70 -37.77
C CYS A 504 19.23 7.81 -36.81
N ILE A 505 20.34 7.58 -36.10
CA ILE A 505 20.96 8.56 -35.21
C ILE A 505 22.17 9.13 -35.92
N HIS A 506 22.17 10.41 -36.19
CA HIS A 506 23.29 11.11 -36.80
C HIS A 506 23.72 12.32 -35.99
N LYS A 507 24.97 12.76 -36.24
CA LYS A 507 25.55 13.93 -35.59
C LYS A 507 25.64 15.04 -36.63
N GLU A 508 25.10 16.19 -36.32
CA GLU A 508 25.30 17.40 -37.07
C GLU A 508 26.28 18.33 -36.35
N ALA A 509 27.25 18.81 -37.08
CA ALA A 509 28.20 19.81 -36.56
C ALA A 509 27.69 21.20 -36.96
N GLU A 510 27.25 21.99 -36.00
CA GLU A 510 26.92 23.41 -36.17
C GLU A 510 27.89 24.27 -35.34
N ASP A 511 28.52 25.26 -35.96
CA ASP A 511 29.27 26.38 -35.38
C ASP A 511 29.93 26.09 -34.00
N ASN A 512 30.86 25.13 -33.93
CA ASN A 512 31.54 24.70 -32.67
C ASN A 512 30.73 23.83 -31.72
N SER A 513 29.54 23.33 -32.05
CA SER A 513 28.79 22.37 -31.26
C SER A 513 28.38 21.16 -32.10
N VAL A 514 28.32 19.99 -31.45
CA VAL A 514 27.79 18.76 -32.06
C VAL A 514 26.39 18.53 -31.49
N ARG A 515 25.42 18.35 -32.36
CA ARG A 515 24.04 17.98 -32.01
C ARG A 515 23.75 16.57 -32.49
N THR A 516 23.04 15.80 -31.65
CA THR A 516 22.53 14.48 -32.03
C THR A 516 21.08 14.64 -32.45
N GLN A 517 20.77 14.20 -33.69
CA GLN A 517 19.41 14.12 -34.21
C GLN A 517 19.02 12.66 -34.39
N ILE A 518 17.71 12.38 -34.25
CA ILE A 518 17.13 11.05 -34.43
C ILE A 518 16.00 11.20 -35.41
N GLU A 519 16.10 10.51 -36.55
CA GLU A 519 15.16 10.59 -37.65
C GLU A 519 14.51 9.22 -37.89
N ARG A 520 13.21 9.22 -38.06
CA ARG A 520 12.46 8.05 -38.53
C ARG A 520 12.64 7.91 -40.03
N LEU A 521 13.19 6.77 -40.44
CA LEU A 521 13.45 6.49 -41.85
C LEU A 521 12.19 5.95 -42.53
N ASP A 522 11.97 6.38 -43.75
CA ASP A 522 11.01 5.73 -44.66
C ASP A 522 11.58 4.43 -45.25
N GLN A 523 10.87 3.78 -46.18
CA GLN A 523 11.33 2.51 -46.75
C GLN A 523 12.60 2.63 -47.56
N GLU A 524 12.74 3.71 -48.35
CA GLU A 524 13.90 3.92 -49.20
C GLU A 524 15.11 4.36 -48.38
N ASP A 525 14.92 5.26 -47.44
CA ASP A 525 15.96 5.71 -46.52
C ASP A 525 16.46 4.57 -45.64
N SER A 526 15.55 3.68 -45.19
CA SER A 526 15.92 2.49 -44.46
C SER A 526 16.77 1.53 -45.29
N VAL A 527 16.50 1.36 -46.58
CA VAL A 527 17.36 0.55 -47.49
C VAL A 527 18.71 1.24 -47.71
N ALA A 528 18.73 2.56 -47.86
CA ALA A 528 19.96 3.33 -47.96
C ALA A 528 20.85 3.20 -46.71
N GLU A 529 20.25 3.26 -45.51
CA GLU A 529 20.97 3.06 -44.24
C GLU A 529 21.48 1.62 -44.10
N LEU A 530 20.68 0.61 -44.50
CA LEU A 530 21.14 -0.77 -44.55
C LEU A 530 22.32 -0.95 -45.49
N ALA A 531 22.27 -0.34 -46.67
CA ALA A 531 23.38 -0.36 -47.61
C ALA A 531 24.63 0.33 -47.06
N ARG A 532 24.47 1.44 -46.31
CA ARG A 532 25.56 2.11 -45.58
C ARG A 532 26.17 1.21 -44.52
N LEU A 533 25.38 0.48 -43.78
CA LEU A 533 25.84 -0.48 -42.75
C LEU A 533 26.58 -1.67 -43.36
N LEU A 534 26.21 -2.10 -44.60
CA LEU A 534 26.84 -3.20 -45.32
C LEU A 534 28.14 -2.75 -46.01
N GLY A 535 28.13 -1.63 -46.68
CA GLY A 535 29.21 -1.18 -47.55
C GLY A 535 30.14 -0.13 -46.96
N GLY A 536 29.80 0.40 -45.79
CA GLY A 536 30.54 1.51 -45.17
C GLY A 536 30.52 2.78 -46.07
N ALA A 537 31.69 3.36 -46.34
CA ALA A 537 31.83 4.56 -47.13
C ALA A 537 31.62 4.36 -48.64
N ASN A 538 31.65 3.12 -49.16
CA ASN A 538 31.55 2.79 -50.57
C ASN A 538 30.27 1.99 -50.88
N VAL A 539 29.16 2.70 -51.02
CA VAL A 539 27.87 2.08 -51.37
C VAL A 539 27.82 1.94 -52.90
N THR A 540 27.68 0.69 -53.39
CA THR A 540 27.48 0.37 -54.81
C THR A 540 26.05 -0.08 -55.08
N ASP A 541 25.58 -0.07 -56.34
CA ASP A 541 24.23 -0.56 -56.68
C ASP A 541 23.98 -2.00 -56.22
N GLY A 542 24.99 -2.88 -56.29
CA GLY A 542 24.88 -4.27 -55.80
C GLY A 542 24.72 -4.38 -54.27
N ILE A 543 25.25 -3.43 -53.50
CA ILE A 543 25.05 -3.36 -52.05
C ILE A 543 23.63 -2.88 -51.74
N ILE A 544 23.09 -1.93 -52.51
CA ILE A 544 21.71 -1.44 -52.40
C ILE A 544 20.73 -2.59 -52.67
N ASP A 545 20.98 -3.36 -53.77
CA ASP A 545 20.15 -4.52 -54.11
C ASP A 545 20.19 -5.58 -53.00
N SER A 546 21.37 -5.86 -52.44
CA SER A 546 21.51 -6.77 -51.30
C SER A 546 20.78 -6.28 -50.05
N ALA A 547 20.82 -4.99 -49.74
CA ALA A 547 20.09 -4.37 -48.63
C ALA A 547 18.57 -4.48 -48.84
N ARG A 548 18.09 -4.30 -50.08
CA ARG A 548 16.67 -4.43 -50.44
C ARG A 548 16.22 -5.89 -50.28
N GLU A 549 16.99 -6.86 -50.80
CA GLU A 549 16.70 -8.27 -50.67
C GLU A 549 16.66 -8.71 -49.20
N MET A 550 17.61 -8.28 -48.39
CA MET A 550 17.66 -8.56 -46.96
C MET A 550 16.38 -8.05 -46.23
N LYS A 551 15.92 -6.85 -46.56
CA LYS A 551 14.70 -6.26 -46.01
C LYS A 551 13.44 -6.98 -46.46
N GLU A 552 13.40 -7.44 -47.72
CA GLU A 552 12.28 -8.25 -48.24
C GLU A 552 12.22 -9.64 -47.60
N LEU A 553 13.36 -10.29 -47.39
CA LEU A 553 13.43 -11.59 -46.71
C LEU A 553 12.92 -11.47 -45.29
N ALA A 554 13.39 -10.49 -44.51
CA ALA A 554 12.90 -10.24 -43.16
C ALA A 554 11.39 -9.95 -43.08
N LYS A 555 10.78 -9.41 -44.14
CA LYS A 555 9.33 -9.22 -44.26
C LYS A 555 8.56 -10.51 -44.57
N ARG A 556 9.16 -11.49 -45.25
CA ARG A 556 8.49 -12.76 -45.58
C ARG A 556 8.45 -13.75 -44.39
N GLU A 557 9.35 -13.58 -43.43
CA GLU A 557 9.42 -14.38 -42.23
C GLU A 557 8.47 -13.87 -41.11
N LYS A 558 7.77 -12.75 -41.35
CA LYS A 558 6.67 -12.21 -40.54
C LYS A 558 5.40 -13.07 -40.65
#